data_3a72cca6c18579a210d7c2eca6295e17
#
_entry.id   3a72cca6c18579a210d7c2eca6295e17
#
_cell.length_a   1.000
_cell.length_b   1.000
_cell.length_c   1.000
_cell.angle_alpha   90.00
_cell.angle_beta   90.00
_cell.angle_gamma   90.00
#
_symmetry.space_group_name_H-M   'P 1'
#
loop_
_entity.id
_entity.type
_entity.pdbx_description
1 polymer ?
#
loop_
_entity_poly.entity_id
_entity_poly.type
_entity_poly.pdbx_seq_one_letter_code
_entity_poly.pdbx_strand_id
1 'polypeptide(L)'
;KYMDFGFMKSMMRSTTLPSEDMWYAGKVFNYYYGGQYFAVFLTKLTGTKVEITYNLMRTMIAAFAFVLPFSLVRQMLKDKLGKRGRAWTTDFGGILAGLSVSMSGNLHYIIYGKIFTLLGIREDYWFPGTTRFIGFDPPVTGDETIHEFPSYSFVLGDLHAHVINVFFVLAVLGILYAWIKRNSGKSWKQKEIFLLGLFLGIFLFSNTWDFMIYYVVICGTLFFGNLKRYL
;
A
#
# COMPACT_ATOMS: atom_id res chain seq x y z
N LYS A 1 2.05 5.43 13.88
CA LYS A 1 1.64 6.85 13.88
C LYS A 1 2.70 7.77 14.51
N TYR A 2 3.03 7.61 15.79
CA TYR A 2 4.03 8.50 16.44
C TYR A 2 5.44 8.26 15.91
N MET A 3 5.80 7.01 15.66
CA MET A 3 7.07 6.62 15.07
C MET A 3 7.26 7.25 13.67
N ASP A 4 6.29 7.06 12.77
CA ASP A 4 6.38 7.58 11.41
C ASP A 4 6.46 9.10 11.35
N PHE A 5 5.65 9.77 12.19
CA PHE A 5 5.71 11.21 12.33
C PHE A 5 7.07 11.68 12.86
N GLY A 6 7.61 10.96 13.83
CA GLY A 6 8.93 11.21 14.36
C GLY A 6 10.04 11.03 13.32
N PHE A 7 10.00 9.98 12.50
CA PHE A 7 10.92 9.80 11.37
C PHE A 7 10.86 10.99 10.40
N MET A 8 9.66 11.45 10.05
CA MET A 8 9.53 12.63 9.20
C MET A 8 10.15 13.87 9.84
N LYS A 9 9.94 14.10 11.14
CA LYS A 9 10.55 15.24 11.87
C LYS A 9 12.07 15.14 11.92
N SER A 10 12.64 13.96 12.13
CA SER A 10 14.08 13.75 12.11
C SER A 10 14.66 14.01 10.72
N MET A 11 14.07 13.44 9.68
CA MET A 11 14.51 13.64 8.29
C MET A 11 14.37 15.09 7.81
N MET A 12 13.41 15.86 8.33
CA MET A 12 13.30 17.29 8.01
C MET A 12 14.48 18.10 8.53
N ARG A 13 15.05 17.70 9.67
CA ARG A 13 16.20 18.37 10.31
C ARG A 13 17.55 17.88 9.79
N SER A 14 17.57 16.66 9.26
CA SER A 14 18.80 16.03 8.79
C SER A 14 19.24 16.56 7.44
N THR A 15 20.56 16.67 7.26
CA THR A 15 21.21 16.98 5.98
C THR A 15 21.66 15.72 5.24
N THR A 16 21.64 14.57 5.90
CA THR A 16 22.08 13.27 5.36
C THR A 16 20.98 12.20 5.56
N LEU A 17 21.08 11.14 4.77
CA LEU A 17 20.26 9.93 4.91
C LEU A 17 21.18 8.70 5.05
N PRO A 18 20.82 7.73 5.92
CA PRO A 18 19.74 7.75 6.90
C PRO A 18 19.91 8.88 7.92
N SER A 19 18.80 9.47 8.39
CA SER A 19 18.86 10.50 9.42
C SER A 19 19.10 9.89 10.81
N GLU A 20 19.45 10.76 11.78
CA GLU A 20 19.67 10.34 13.15
C GLU A 20 18.41 9.71 13.77
N ASP A 21 18.63 8.63 14.51
CA ASP A 21 17.57 7.95 15.26
C ASP A 21 17.18 8.78 16.49
N MET A 22 15.87 9.03 16.63
CA MET A 22 15.36 9.85 17.73
C MET A 22 15.28 9.09 19.06
N TRP A 23 15.35 7.76 19.03
CA TRP A 23 15.33 6.91 20.23
C TRP A 23 16.72 6.39 20.61
N TYR A 24 17.66 6.38 19.68
CA TYR A 24 19.01 5.87 19.91
C TYR A 24 20.05 6.92 19.50
N ALA A 25 20.38 7.80 20.45
CA ALA A 25 21.29 8.93 20.24
C ALA A 25 22.65 8.50 19.64
N GLY A 26 23.11 9.25 18.64
CA GLY A 26 24.37 9.01 17.95
C GLY A 26 24.35 7.85 16.94
N LYS A 27 23.18 7.29 16.65
CA LYS A 27 22.98 6.29 15.60
C LYS A 27 22.01 6.81 14.56
N VAL A 28 22.02 6.17 13.38
CA VAL A 28 21.09 6.44 12.29
C VAL A 28 19.96 5.41 12.29
N PHE A 29 18.87 5.73 11.60
CA PHE A 29 17.74 4.81 11.46
C PHE A 29 18.19 3.44 10.95
N ASN A 30 17.75 2.40 11.63
CA ASN A 30 17.79 1.02 11.17
C ASN A 30 16.37 0.49 10.96
N TYR A 31 15.63 1.14 10.07
CA TYR A 31 14.24 0.82 9.74
C TYR A 31 13.92 1.25 8.30
N TYR A 32 12.81 0.77 7.76
CA TYR A 32 12.28 1.21 6.48
C TYR A 32 11.76 2.64 6.60
N TYR A 33 12.38 3.58 5.91
CA TYR A 33 11.98 4.99 5.95
C TYR A 33 11.70 5.60 4.57
N GLY A 34 11.81 4.82 3.50
CA GLY A 34 11.67 5.30 2.12
C GLY A 34 10.32 5.92 1.83
N GLY A 35 9.25 5.33 2.35
CA GLY A 35 7.90 5.88 2.23
C GLY A 35 7.73 7.21 2.98
N GLN A 36 8.19 7.28 4.22
CA GLN A 36 8.19 8.51 5.02
C GLN A 36 9.12 9.57 4.39
N TYR A 37 10.25 9.16 3.81
CA TYR A 37 11.11 10.08 3.07
C TYR A 37 10.41 10.68 1.84
N PHE A 38 9.61 9.90 1.13
CA PHE A 38 8.79 10.45 0.04
C PHE A 38 7.87 11.58 0.53
N ALA A 39 7.22 11.39 1.68
CA ALA A 39 6.42 12.45 2.30
C ALA A 39 7.26 13.66 2.73
N VAL A 40 8.46 13.44 3.28
CA VAL A 40 9.42 14.50 3.62
C VAL A 40 9.90 15.25 2.39
N PHE A 41 10.21 14.56 1.30
CA PHE A 41 10.57 15.18 0.04
C PHE A 41 9.47 16.15 -0.45
N LEU A 42 8.22 15.70 -0.46
CA LEU A 42 7.09 16.56 -0.80
C LEU A 42 6.92 17.73 0.16
N THR A 43 7.16 17.51 1.46
CA THR A 43 7.14 18.56 2.49
C THR A 43 8.18 19.65 2.20
N LYS A 44 9.42 19.24 1.92
CA LYS A 44 10.52 20.18 1.56
C LYS A 44 10.23 20.91 0.26
N LEU A 45 9.71 20.21 -0.75
CA LEU A 45 9.40 20.77 -2.06
C LEU A 45 8.30 21.85 -1.98
N THR A 46 7.31 21.65 -1.14
CA THR A 46 6.16 22.56 -0.99
C THR A 46 6.33 23.63 0.08
N GLY A 47 7.37 23.53 0.89
CA GLY A 47 7.56 24.40 2.06
C GLY A 47 6.51 24.25 3.15
N THR A 48 5.73 23.16 3.12
CA THR A 48 4.63 22.93 4.06
C THR A 48 5.16 22.42 5.41
N LYS A 49 4.33 22.42 6.45
CA LYS A 49 4.66 21.86 7.76
C LYS A 49 4.43 20.33 7.77
N VAL A 50 5.27 19.58 8.49
CA VAL A 50 5.16 18.12 8.59
C VAL A 50 3.79 17.68 9.13
N GLU A 51 3.21 18.45 10.07
CA GLU A 51 1.91 18.19 10.66
C GLU A 51 0.79 18.17 9.61
N ILE A 52 0.92 19.02 8.59
CA ILE A 52 -0.03 19.10 7.47
C ILE A 52 0.25 17.97 6.48
N THR A 53 1.51 17.82 6.06
CA THR A 53 1.87 16.82 5.03
C THR A 53 1.71 15.38 5.50
N TYR A 54 1.86 15.10 6.79
CA TYR A 54 1.51 13.80 7.35
C TYR A 54 0.04 13.43 7.08
N ASN A 55 -0.88 14.36 7.36
CA ASN A 55 -2.31 14.15 7.13
C ASN A 55 -2.65 14.12 5.63
N LEU A 56 -2.04 14.97 4.83
CA LEU A 56 -2.22 14.96 3.37
C LEU A 56 -1.72 13.65 2.75
N MET A 57 -0.59 13.14 3.23
CA MET A 57 -0.05 11.87 2.75
C MET A 57 -0.98 10.70 3.06
N ARG A 58 -1.54 10.64 4.28
CA ARG A 58 -2.55 9.63 4.65
C ARG A 58 -3.74 9.63 3.71
N THR A 59 -4.32 10.80 3.49
CA THR A 59 -5.50 10.94 2.61
C THR A 59 -5.15 10.61 1.15
N MET A 60 -3.98 11.01 0.70
CA MET A 60 -3.47 10.68 -0.63
C MET A 60 -3.33 9.17 -0.82
N ILE A 61 -2.67 8.47 0.11
CA ILE A 61 -2.50 7.00 0.02
C ILE A 61 -3.85 6.29 0.06
N ALA A 62 -4.77 6.69 0.94
CA ALA A 62 -6.12 6.12 1.01
C ALA A 62 -6.90 6.35 -0.31
N ALA A 63 -6.80 7.54 -0.89
CA ALA A 63 -7.43 7.85 -2.17
C ALA A 63 -6.85 6.99 -3.30
N PHE A 64 -5.54 6.83 -3.38
CA PHE A 64 -4.90 5.98 -4.39
C PHE A 64 -5.15 4.49 -4.16
N ALA A 65 -5.29 4.04 -2.91
CA ALA A 65 -5.71 2.68 -2.60
C ALA A 65 -7.10 2.34 -3.14
N PHE A 66 -7.95 3.34 -3.40
CA PHE A 66 -9.23 3.18 -4.08
C PHE A 66 -9.10 3.37 -5.61
N VAL A 67 -8.53 4.51 -6.04
CA VAL A 67 -8.57 4.95 -7.45
C VAL A 67 -7.72 4.06 -8.37
N LEU A 68 -6.57 3.58 -7.89
CA LEU A 68 -5.69 2.77 -8.73
C LEU A 68 -6.27 1.38 -9.04
N PRO A 69 -6.74 0.58 -8.05
CA PRO A 69 -7.38 -0.70 -8.35
C PRO A 69 -8.70 -0.52 -9.10
N PHE A 70 -9.48 0.53 -8.80
CA PHE A 70 -10.65 0.90 -9.61
C PHE A 70 -10.29 1.05 -11.09
N SER A 71 -9.29 1.86 -11.38
CA SER A 71 -8.87 2.16 -12.76
C SER A 71 -8.33 0.92 -13.46
N LEU A 72 -7.49 0.14 -12.76
CA LEU A 72 -6.87 -1.07 -13.30
C LEU A 72 -7.93 -2.13 -13.64
N VAL A 73 -8.79 -2.49 -12.69
CA VAL A 73 -9.80 -3.53 -12.89
C VAL A 73 -10.87 -3.08 -13.90
N ARG A 74 -11.28 -1.82 -13.85
CA ARG A 74 -12.17 -1.25 -14.87
C ARG A 74 -11.58 -1.40 -16.28
N GLN A 75 -10.29 -1.10 -16.44
CA GLN A 75 -9.60 -1.27 -17.73
C GLN A 75 -9.50 -2.73 -18.14
N MET A 76 -9.16 -3.62 -17.21
CA MET A 76 -9.10 -5.07 -17.46
C MET A 76 -10.45 -5.62 -17.92
N LEU A 77 -11.54 -5.21 -17.28
CA LEU A 77 -12.89 -5.60 -17.67
C LEU A 77 -13.28 -5.04 -19.04
N LYS A 78 -12.96 -3.79 -19.35
CA LYS A 78 -13.17 -3.23 -20.69
C LYS A 78 -12.44 -4.03 -21.76
N ASP A 79 -11.21 -4.39 -21.52
CA ASP A 79 -10.39 -5.14 -22.46
C ASP A 79 -10.90 -6.58 -22.66
N LYS A 80 -11.42 -7.19 -21.58
CA LYS A 80 -11.97 -8.56 -21.62
C LYS A 80 -13.34 -8.62 -22.30
N LEU A 81 -14.22 -7.69 -21.97
CA LEU A 81 -15.61 -7.70 -22.46
C LEU A 81 -15.76 -7.05 -23.83
N GLY A 82 -14.82 -6.18 -24.23
CA GLY A 82 -14.85 -5.46 -25.49
C GLY A 82 -16.16 -4.68 -25.69
N LYS A 83 -16.66 -4.65 -26.92
CA LYS A 83 -17.91 -3.95 -27.28
C LYS A 83 -19.18 -4.56 -26.63
N ARG A 84 -19.10 -5.79 -26.09
CA ARG A 84 -20.22 -6.46 -25.42
C ARG A 84 -20.38 -6.03 -23.98
N GLY A 85 -19.35 -5.43 -23.38
CA GLY A 85 -19.37 -4.95 -21.99
C GLY A 85 -20.24 -3.71 -21.84
N ARG A 86 -21.22 -3.78 -20.93
CA ARG A 86 -21.97 -2.59 -20.52
C ARG A 86 -21.09 -1.71 -19.64
N ALA A 87 -21.16 -0.40 -19.80
CA ALA A 87 -20.35 0.54 -19.01
C ALA A 87 -20.51 0.33 -17.50
N TRP A 88 -21.74 0.14 -17.03
CA TRP A 88 -22.01 -0.08 -15.60
C TRP A 88 -21.32 -1.33 -15.04
N THR A 89 -21.17 -2.42 -15.82
CA THR A 89 -20.48 -3.65 -15.38
C THR A 89 -18.99 -3.38 -15.12
N THR A 90 -18.35 -2.61 -15.98
CA THR A 90 -16.94 -2.25 -15.83
C THR A 90 -16.73 -1.27 -14.66
N ASP A 91 -17.65 -0.33 -14.50
CA ASP A 91 -17.59 0.66 -13.42
C ASP A 91 -17.87 -0.01 -12.06
N PHE A 92 -18.86 -0.89 -11.98
CA PHE A 92 -19.16 -1.66 -10.78
C PHE A 92 -17.99 -2.57 -10.36
N GLY A 93 -17.38 -3.29 -11.31
CA GLY A 93 -16.18 -4.09 -11.05
C GLY A 93 -15.00 -3.24 -10.55
N GLY A 94 -14.82 -2.06 -11.13
CA GLY A 94 -13.82 -1.09 -10.64
C GLY A 94 -14.11 -0.62 -9.22
N ILE A 95 -15.37 -0.28 -8.91
CA ILE A 95 -15.78 0.14 -7.55
C ILE A 95 -15.51 -0.97 -6.54
N LEU A 96 -15.90 -2.22 -6.86
CA LEU A 96 -15.64 -3.37 -5.98
C LEU A 96 -14.14 -3.53 -5.72
N ALA A 97 -13.31 -3.42 -6.75
CA ALA A 97 -11.86 -3.51 -6.60
C ALA A 97 -11.30 -2.38 -5.72
N GLY A 98 -11.74 -1.15 -5.94
CA GLY A 98 -11.35 0.00 -5.12
C GLY A 98 -11.73 -0.18 -3.65
N LEU A 99 -12.96 -0.60 -3.38
CA LEU A 99 -13.44 -0.88 -2.03
C LEU A 99 -12.67 -2.06 -1.39
N SER A 100 -12.44 -3.14 -2.16
CA SER A 100 -11.73 -4.31 -1.66
C SER A 100 -10.30 -4.01 -1.23
N VAL A 101 -9.60 -3.08 -1.88
CA VAL A 101 -8.24 -2.70 -1.49
C VAL A 101 -8.23 -1.64 -0.40
N SER A 102 -9.06 -0.59 -0.49
CA SER A 102 -9.02 0.54 0.44
C SER A 102 -9.73 0.27 1.77
N MET A 103 -10.82 -0.53 1.74
CA MET A 103 -11.66 -0.81 2.91
C MET A 103 -11.59 -2.28 3.36
N SER A 104 -10.67 -3.05 2.81
CA SER A 104 -10.47 -4.44 3.20
C SER A 104 -10.15 -4.56 4.70
N GLY A 105 -10.79 -5.51 5.33
CA GLY A 105 -10.67 -5.76 6.76
C GLY A 105 -11.45 -7.00 7.17
N ASN A 106 -11.43 -7.30 8.46
CA ASN A 106 -12.24 -8.39 9.00
C ASN A 106 -13.62 -7.90 9.49
N LEU A 107 -14.50 -8.82 9.78
CA LEU A 107 -15.87 -8.51 10.25
C LEU A 107 -15.94 -8.14 11.73
N HIS A 108 -14.83 -8.13 12.45
CA HIS A 108 -14.80 -7.91 13.90
C HIS A 108 -15.55 -6.63 14.32
N TYR A 109 -15.27 -5.50 13.64
CA TYR A 109 -15.94 -4.24 13.93
C TYR A 109 -17.46 -4.33 13.72
N ILE A 110 -17.90 -5.02 12.66
CA ILE A 110 -19.33 -5.16 12.35
C ILE A 110 -20.01 -6.04 13.40
N ILE A 111 -19.41 -7.17 13.73
CA ILE A 111 -19.99 -8.13 14.67
C ILE A 111 -19.93 -7.59 16.11
N TYR A 112 -18.74 -7.30 16.61
CA TYR A 112 -18.53 -6.94 18.01
C TYR A 112 -18.82 -5.45 18.29
N GLY A 113 -18.48 -4.56 17.34
CA GLY A 113 -18.65 -3.13 17.51
C GLY A 113 -20.01 -2.57 17.11
N LYS A 114 -20.80 -3.30 16.30
CA LYS A 114 -22.14 -2.86 15.89
C LYS A 114 -23.24 -3.82 16.32
N ILE A 115 -23.17 -5.08 15.88
CA ILE A 115 -24.25 -6.04 16.14
C ILE A 115 -24.37 -6.33 17.64
N PHE A 116 -23.28 -6.67 18.31
CA PHE A 116 -23.29 -7.00 19.75
C PHE A 116 -23.65 -5.78 20.61
N THR A 117 -23.20 -4.58 20.23
CA THR A 117 -23.62 -3.35 20.91
C THR A 117 -25.12 -3.09 20.73
N LEU A 118 -25.65 -3.27 19.52
CA LEU A 118 -27.08 -3.10 19.23
C LEU A 118 -27.96 -4.14 19.98
N LEU A 119 -27.45 -5.35 20.17
CA LEU A 119 -28.15 -6.42 20.92
C LEU A 119 -27.94 -6.30 22.43
N GLY A 120 -27.21 -5.32 22.93
CA GLY A 120 -26.94 -5.17 24.36
C GLY A 120 -26.04 -6.28 24.96
N ILE A 121 -25.33 -7.03 24.10
CA ILE A 121 -24.40 -8.10 24.52
C ILE A 121 -23.06 -7.50 24.99
N ARG A 122 -22.68 -6.35 24.43
CA ARG A 122 -21.44 -5.65 24.74
C ARG A 122 -21.69 -4.15 24.75
N GLU A 123 -21.26 -3.46 25.82
CA GLU A 123 -21.45 -2.03 25.98
C GLU A 123 -20.29 -1.22 25.41
N ASP A 124 -19.06 -1.74 25.52
CA ASP A 124 -17.85 -1.06 25.06
C ASP A 124 -17.15 -1.86 23.95
N TYR A 125 -16.61 -1.13 22.99
CA TYR A 125 -15.89 -1.68 21.87
C TYR A 125 -14.55 -0.98 21.67
N TRP A 126 -13.49 -1.77 21.74
CA TRP A 126 -12.14 -1.29 21.48
C TRP A 126 -11.68 -1.64 20.05
N PHE A 127 -11.69 -0.65 19.15
CA PHE A 127 -11.38 -0.86 17.73
C PHE A 127 -10.05 -1.57 17.46
N PRO A 128 -8.93 -1.29 18.20
CA PRO A 128 -7.68 -2.02 17.98
C PRO A 128 -7.76 -3.53 18.24
N GLY A 129 -8.78 -4.03 18.96
CA GLY A 129 -9.06 -5.45 19.10
C GLY A 129 -9.29 -6.19 17.78
N THR A 130 -9.67 -5.47 16.71
CA THR A 130 -9.83 -6.02 15.36
C THR A 130 -8.58 -6.68 14.80
N THR A 131 -7.41 -6.33 15.30
CA THR A 131 -6.11 -6.81 14.82
C THR A 131 -5.40 -7.74 15.81
N ARG A 132 -6.03 -8.04 16.95
CA ARG A 132 -5.42 -8.78 18.06
C ARG A 132 -6.15 -10.10 18.30
N PHE A 133 -5.80 -11.10 17.49
CA PHE A 133 -6.35 -12.46 17.61
C PHE A 133 -5.27 -13.48 17.96
N ILE A 134 -4.21 -13.57 17.19
CA ILE A 134 -3.16 -14.57 17.40
C ILE A 134 -2.40 -14.21 18.67
N GLY A 135 -2.38 -15.14 19.61
CA GLY A 135 -1.72 -15.00 20.89
C GLY A 135 -2.49 -14.18 21.93
N PHE A 136 -3.58 -13.51 21.54
CA PHE A 136 -4.42 -12.74 22.46
C PHE A 136 -5.70 -13.48 22.85
N ASP A 137 -6.23 -14.32 21.93
CA ASP A 137 -7.44 -15.09 22.17
C ASP A 137 -7.37 -16.45 21.44
N PRO A 138 -7.04 -17.57 22.14
CA PRO A 138 -6.61 -17.62 23.55
C PRO A 138 -5.23 -16.99 23.78
N PRO A 139 -4.96 -16.46 24.97
CA PRO A 139 -3.66 -15.83 25.27
C PRO A 139 -2.55 -16.89 25.29
N VAL A 140 -1.51 -16.62 24.50
CA VAL A 140 -0.30 -17.46 24.40
C VAL A 140 0.92 -16.57 24.63
N THR A 141 1.68 -16.85 25.66
CA THR A 141 2.87 -16.07 26.03
C THR A 141 3.95 -16.16 24.94
N GLY A 142 4.41 -15.01 24.47
CA GLY A 142 5.52 -14.88 23.52
C GLY A 142 5.16 -15.00 22.06
N ASP A 143 3.89 -15.16 21.70
CA ASP A 143 3.45 -15.32 20.30
C ASP A 143 2.30 -14.37 19.94
N GLU A 144 2.31 -13.20 20.53
CA GLU A 144 1.33 -12.15 20.26
C GLU A 144 1.66 -11.40 18.97
N THR A 145 0.73 -11.38 18.01
CA THR A 145 0.91 -10.67 16.74
C THR A 145 -0.22 -9.68 16.47
N ILE A 146 0.10 -8.61 15.77
CA ILE A 146 -0.86 -7.62 15.29
C ILE A 146 -1.03 -7.80 13.78
N HIS A 147 -2.27 -8.08 13.35
CA HIS A 147 -2.61 -8.30 11.93
C HIS A 147 -3.22 -7.03 11.35
N GLU A 148 -2.39 -6.16 10.84
CA GLU A 148 -2.86 -4.94 10.22
C GLU A 148 -3.50 -5.21 8.84
N PHE A 149 -4.53 -4.45 8.53
CA PHE A 149 -5.23 -4.48 7.25
C PHE A 149 -5.56 -3.04 6.81
N PRO A 150 -5.80 -2.79 5.50
CA PRO A 150 -5.87 -1.42 4.97
C PRO A 150 -6.84 -0.50 5.69
N SER A 151 -8.08 -0.93 5.95
CA SER A 151 -9.05 -0.07 6.64
C SER A 151 -8.63 0.26 8.09
N TYR A 152 -7.96 -0.66 8.77
CA TYR A 152 -7.40 -0.41 10.10
C TYR A 152 -6.37 0.71 10.08
N SER A 153 -5.38 0.59 9.20
CA SER A 153 -4.29 1.56 9.08
C SER A 153 -4.82 2.94 8.68
N PHE A 154 -5.79 3.00 7.75
CA PHE A 154 -6.38 4.28 7.33
C PHE A 154 -7.22 4.93 8.44
N VAL A 155 -7.99 4.17 9.21
CA VAL A 155 -8.78 4.69 10.34
C VAL A 155 -7.86 5.19 11.46
N LEU A 156 -6.84 4.44 11.83
CA LEU A 156 -5.86 4.88 12.83
C LEU A 156 -4.97 6.01 12.33
N GLY A 157 -4.92 6.21 11.03
CA GLY A 157 -4.10 7.25 10.42
C GLY A 157 -2.64 6.94 10.47
N ASP A 158 -2.30 5.74 10.13
CA ASP A 158 -0.95 5.23 10.12
C ASP A 158 -0.26 5.46 8.77
N LEU A 159 1.07 5.63 8.80
CA LEU A 159 1.92 5.76 7.62
C LEU A 159 3.10 4.78 7.70
N HIS A 160 2.85 3.57 8.19
CA HIS A 160 3.86 2.50 8.17
C HIS A 160 4.29 2.17 6.74
N ALA A 161 5.46 1.58 6.62
CA ALA A 161 6.09 1.24 5.35
C ALA A 161 5.14 0.48 4.39
N HIS A 162 4.44 -0.55 4.88
CA HIS A 162 3.50 -1.34 4.08
C HIS A 162 2.27 -0.54 3.63
N VAL A 163 1.80 0.43 4.42
CA VAL A 163 0.66 1.28 4.07
C VAL A 163 1.01 2.19 2.90
N ILE A 164 2.17 2.85 2.96
CA ILE A 164 2.63 3.74 1.89
C ILE A 164 2.92 2.94 0.63
N ASN A 165 3.48 1.75 0.76
CA ASN A 165 3.83 0.89 -0.37
C ASN A 165 2.62 0.42 -1.18
N VAL A 166 1.40 0.41 -0.64
CA VAL A 166 0.18 0.12 -1.41
C VAL A 166 0.12 0.97 -2.69
N PHE A 167 0.48 2.24 -2.59
CA PHE A 167 0.53 3.15 -3.74
C PHE A 167 1.55 2.69 -4.80
N PHE A 168 2.78 2.38 -4.38
CA PHE A 168 3.84 1.95 -5.30
C PHE A 168 3.56 0.59 -5.92
N VAL A 169 3.04 -0.34 -5.13
CA VAL A 169 2.61 -1.68 -5.58
C VAL A 169 1.56 -1.58 -6.68
N LEU A 170 0.52 -0.79 -6.47
CA LEU A 170 -0.55 -0.62 -7.45
C LEU A 170 -0.05 0.07 -8.73
N ALA A 171 0.90 1.00 -8.62
CA ALA A 171 1.55 1.60 -9.77
C ALA A 171 2.33 0.57 -10.59
N VAL A 172 3.11 -0.32 -9.93
CA VAL A 172 3.82 -1.42 -10.60
C VAL A 172 2.86 -2.35 -11.32
N LEU A 173 1.76 -2.75 -10.69
CA LEU A 173 0.74 -3.60 -11.34
C LEU A 173 0.12 -2.92 -12.56
N GLY A 174 -0.12 -1.61 -12.50
CA GLY A 174 -0.59 -0.82 -13.63
C GLY A 174 0.42 -0.79 -14.78
N ILE A 175 1.72 -0.60 -14.48
CA ILE A 175 2.80 -0.62 -15.48
C ILE A 175 2.92 -2.00 -16.12
N LEU A 176 2.87 -3.08 -15.34
CA LEU A 176 2.92 -4.44 -15.84
C LEU A 176 1.73 -4.76 -16.75
N TYR A 177 0.54 -4.36 -16.34
CA TYR A 177 -0.65 -4.53 -17.18
C TYR A 177 -0.54 -3.76 -18.51
N ALA A 178 -0.10 -2.50 -18.46
CA ALA A 178 0.13 -1.70 -19.67
C ALA A 178 1.19 -2.34 -20.56
N TRP A 179 2.27 -2.90 -19.99
CA TRP A 179 3.30 -3.60 -20.71
C TRP A 179 2.76 -4.85 -21.42
N ILE A 180 1.98 -5.70 -20.72
CA ILE A 180 1.34 -6.90 -21.30
C ILE A 180 0.46 -6.49 -22.50
N LYS A 181 -0.35 -5.47 -22.35
CA LYS A 181 -1.28 -5.00 -23.40
C LYS A 181 -0.57 -4.44 -24.63
N ARG A 182 0.53 -3.72 -24.43
CA ARG A 182 1.30 -3.09 -25.52
C ARG A 182 2.22 -4.06 -26.23
N ASN A 183 2.59 -5.16 -25.59
CA ASN A 183 3.58 -6.10 -26.08
C ASN A 183 3.06 -7.13 -27.08
N SER A 184 1.80 -7.06 -27.47
CA SER A 184 1.21 -7.91 -28.48
C SER A 184 1.77 -7.69 -29.91
N GLY A 185 3.11 -7.56 -30.06
CA GLY A 185 3.75 -7.53 -31.38
C GLY A 185 4.96 -6.60 -31.56
N LYS A 186 5.49 -5.93 -30.55
CA LYS A 186 6.60 -4.98 -30.71
C LYS A 186 7.73 -5.13 -29.69
N SER A 187 8.95 -4.86 -30.14
CA SER A 187 10.23 -4.79 -29.44
C SER A 187 10.17 -4.33 -27.97
N TRP A 188 11.05 -4.84 -27.16
CA TRP A 188 11.32 -4.46 -25.77
C TRP A 188 11.32 -2.93 -25.62
N LYS A 189 10.37 -2.40 -24.87
CA LYS A 189 10.41 -0.98 -24.51
C LYS A 189 11.22 -0.82 -23.23
N GLN A 190 12.43 -0.38 -23.40
CA GLN A 190 13.40 -0.15 -22.32
C GLN A 190 12.86 0.74 -21.19
N LYS A 191 11.93 1.66 -21.50
CA LYS A 191 11.37 2.62 -20.53
C LYS A 191 10.55 1.95 -19.42
N GLU A 192 9.67 1.01 -19.76
CA GLU A 192 8.87 0.29 -18.79
C GLU A 192 9.74 -0.60 -17.89
N ILE A 193 10.75 -1.24 -18.47
CA ILE A 193 11.70 -2.08 -17.71
C ILE A 193 12.54 -1.20 -16.77
N PHE A 194 12.99 -0.06 -17.24
CA PHE A 194 13.71 0.89 -16.39
C PHE A 194 12.85 1.38 -15.22
N LEU A 195 11.58 1.73 -15.47
CA LEU A 195 10.65 2.13 -14.42
C LEU A 195 10.40 1.00 -13.41
N LEU A 196 10.22 -0.24 -13.88
CA LEU A 196 10.05 -1.40 -12.99
C LEU A 196 11.30 -1.62 -12.12
N GLY A 197 12.50 -1.48 -12.70
CA GLY A 197 13.75 -1.52 -11.95
C GLY A 197 13.85 -0.41 -10.89
N LEU A 198 13.43 0.81 -11.24
CA LEU A 198 13.36 1.93 -10.29
C LEU A 198 12.42 1.63 -9.12
N PHE A 199 11.23 1.07 -9.39
CA PHE A 199 10.29 0.68 -8.34
C PHE A 199 10.85 -0.45 -7.45
N LEU A 200 11.59 -1.41 -8.01
CA LEU A 200 12.28 -2.42 -7.19
C LEU A 200 13.30 -1.76 -6.26
N GLY A 201 14.04 -0.77 -6.73
CA GLY A 201 14.94 0.01 -5.87
C GLY A 201 14.19 0.76 -4.77
N ILE A 202 13.03 1.35 -5.07
CA ILE A 202 12.15 1.99 -4.08
C ILE A 202 11.68 0.97 -3.03
N PHE A 203 11.24 -0.22 -3.43
CA PHE A 203 10.80 -1.26 -2.50
C PHE A 203 11.91 -1.71 -1.56
N LEU A 204 13.13 -1.86 -2.06
CA LEU A 204 14.27 -2.29 -1.24
C LEU A 204 14.48 -1.38 -0.03
N PHE A 205 14.22 -0.10 -0.19
CA PHE A 205 14.46 0.89 0.87
C PHE A 205 13.16 1.35 1.58
N SER A 206 11.99 1.09 1.02
CA SER A 206 10.69 1.41 1.63
C SER A 206 10.05 0.22 2.33
N ASN A 207 10.16 -1.01 1.79
CA ASN A 207 9.71 -2.26 2.40
C ASN A 207 10.34 -3.46 1.68
N THR A 208 11.35 -4.08 2.28
CA THR A 208 12.11 -5.18 1.66
C THR A 208 11.24 -6.40 1.34
N TRP A 209 10.14 -6.64 2.06
CA TRP A 209 9.21 -7.71 1.71
C TRP A 209 8.56 -7.49 0.35
N ASP A 210 8.17 -6.26 0.04
CA ASP A 210 7.62 -5.92 -1.27
C ASP A 210 8.68 -6.04 -2.37
N PHE A 211 9.95 -5.74 -2.08
CA PHE A 211 11.04 -6.00 -3.02
C PHE A 211 11.07 -7.47 -3.45
N MET A 212 11.07 -8.40 -2.50
CA MET A 212 11.15 -9.83 -2.79
C MET A 212 9.93 -10.31 -3.59
N ILE A 213 8.74 -9.93 -3.15
CA ILE A 213 7.48 -10.32 -3.79
C ILE A 213 7.41 -9.77 -5.21
N TYR A 214 7.64 -8.45 -5.39
CA TYR A 214 7.49 -7.81 -6.69
C TYR A 214 8.66 -8.06 -7.63
N TYR A 215 9.83 -8.44 -7.13
CA TYR A 215 10.88 -9.01 -7.97
C TYR A 215 10.38 -10.27 -8.69
N VAL A 216 9.79 -11.21 -7.96
CA VAL A 216 9.22 -12.45 -8.55
C VAL A 216 8.05 -12.12 -9.49
N VAL A 217 7.16 -11.23 -9.10
CA VAL A 217 5.99 -10.83 -9.94
C VAL A 217 6.44 -10.16 -11.23
N ILE A 218 7.41 -9.24 -11.18
CA ILE A 218 7.94 -8.54 -12.36
C ILE A 218 8.66 -9.53 -13.27
N CYS A 219 9.62 -10.28 -12.73
CA CYS A 219 10.38 -11.26 -13.52
C CYS A 219 9.48 -12.34 -14.14
N GLY A 220 8.52 -12.87 -13.37
CA GLY A 220 7.56 -13.84 -13.87
C GLY A 220 6.68 -13.27 -14.97
N THR A 221 6.17 -12.05 -14.80
CA THR A 221 5.34 -11.38 -15.81
C THR A 221 6.13 -11.13 -17.11
N LEU A 222 7.36 -10.65 -16.99
CA LEU A 222 8.24 -10.41 -18.13
C LEU A 222 8.60 -11.74 -18.83
N PHE A 223 8.89 -12.78 -18.07
CA PHE A 223 9.22 -14.10 -18.60
C PHE A 223 8.05 -14.70 -19.37
N PHE A 224 6.89 -14.88 -18.73
CA PHE A 224 5.73 -15.50 -19.37
C PHE A 224 5.14 -14.63 -20.48
N GLY A 225 5.17 -13.31 -20.33
CA GLY A 225 4.73 -12.39 -21.38
C GLY A 225 5.61 -12.45 -22.63
N ASN A 226 6.91 -12.72 -22.49
CA ASN A 226 7.79 -12.96 -23.62
C ASN A 226 7.67 -14.38 -24.16
N LEU A 227 7.58 -15.40 -23.30
CA LEU A 227 7.42 -16.81 -23.73
C LEU A 227 6.21 -16.96 -24.66
N LYS A 228 5.07 -16.34 -24.33
CA LYS A 228 3.86 -16.33 -25.18
C LYS A 228 4.09 -15.76 -26.60
N ARG A 229 5.20 -15.08 -26.83
CA ARG A 229 5.55 -14.52 -28.16
C ARG A 229 6.31 -15.52 -29.05
N TYR A 230 6.92 -16.51 -28.42
CA TYR A 230 7.73 -17.52 -29.14
C TYR A 230 6.98 -18.84 -29.33
N LEU A 231 5.82 -19.00 -28.67
CA LEU A 231 4.87 -20.08 -28.85
C LEU A 231 3.67 -19.64 -29.73
#